data_3f431fd570b106254fd204151670550e
#
_entry.id   3f431fd570b106254fd204151670550e
#
_cell.length_a   1.000
_cell.length_b   1.000
_cell.length_c   1.000
_cell.angle_alpha   90.00
_cell.angle_beta   90.00
_cell.angle_gamma   90.00
#
_symmetry.space_group_name_H-M   'P 1'
#
loop_
_entity.id
_entity.type
_entity.pdbx_description
1 polymer ?
#
loop_
_entity_poly.entity_id
_entity_poly.type
_entity_poly.pdbx_seq_one_letter_code
_entity_poly.pdbx_strand_id
1 'polypeptide(L)'
;MDYILAPSILSADFKVLGEQMKLTEDNGAKYLHFDVMDGMFVPSISFGMPVLKSIHNATDQVMDAHLMVQEPIRYVEAFKEAGADIVTIHLEASEVVNATIAKIRACGLNVGLSICPA
;
A
#
# COMPACT_ATOMS: atom_id res chain seq x y z
N MET A 1 4.29 -21.37 -12.85
CA MET A 1 3.64 -20.12 -12.42
C MET A 1 4.07 -19.81 -11.00
N ASP A 2 4.60 -18.66 -10.76
CA ASP A 2 4.98 -18.25 -9.41
C ASP A 2 3.82 -17.53 -8.72
N TYR A 3 3.56 -17.93 -7.50
CA TYR A 3 2.55 -17.28 -6.66
C TYR A 3 3.26 -16.36 -5.68
N ILE A 4 2.72 -15.15 -5.51
CA ILE A 4 3.24 -14.17 -4.57
C ILE A 4 2.18 -13.95 -3.50
N LEU A 5 2.56 -14.20 -2.24
CA LEU A 5 1.72 -13.86 -1.10
C LEU A 5 2.03 -12.44 -0.66
N ALA A 6 0.99 -11.65 -0.50
CA ALA A 6 1.06 -10.28 -0.03
C ALA A 6 0.09 -10.09 1.15
N PRO A 7 0.46 -10.57 2.35
CA PRO A 7 -0.41 -10.44 3.51
C PRO A 7 -0.58 -8.97 3.89
N SER A 8 -1.81 -8.60 4.26
CA SER A 8 -2.10 -7.25 4.70
C SER A 8 -1.75 -7.06 6.16
N ILE A 9 -1.01 -5.99 6.46
CA ILE A 9 -0.71 -5.64 7.85
C ILE A 9 -1.95 -5.14 8.61
N LEU A 10 -3.04 -4.84 7.91
CA LEU A 10 -4.30 -4.46 8.55
C LEU A 10 -4.82 -5.55 9.49
N SER A 11 -4.49 -6.81 9.21
CA SER A 11 -4.87 -7.96 10.03
C SER A 11 -3.91 -8.26 11.17
N ALA A 12 -2.83 -7.49 11.31
CA ALA A 12 -1.82 -7.72 12.34
C ALA A 12 -2.24 -7.13 13.70
N ASP A 13 -1.59 -7.60 14.75
CA ASP A 13 -1.63 -6.93 16.04
C ASP A 13 -0.61 -5.78 16.01
N PHE A 14 -1.08 -4.56 15.99
CA PHE A 14 -0.22 -3.38 15.84
C PHE A 14 0.73 -3.16 17.03
N LYS A 15 0.41 -3.71 18.18
CA LYS A 15 1.31 -3.64 19.36
C LYS A 15 2.63 -4.36 19.11
N VAL A 16 2.63 -5.36 18.23
CA VAL A 16 3.80 -6.20 17.92
C VAL A 16 3.96 -6.32 16.40
N LEU A 17 3.72 -5.23 15.69
CA LEU A 17 3.68 -5.22 14.23
C LEU A 17 4.98 -5.74 13.59
N GLY A 18 6.12 -5.30 14.09
CA GLY A 18 7.42 -5.74 13.57
C GLY A 18 7.62 -7.25 13.67
N GLU A 19 7.22 -7.85 14.79
CA GLU A 19 7.31 -9.31 15.00
C GLU A 19 6.37 -10.05 14.06
N GLN A 20 5.16 -9.53 13.85
CA GLN A 20 4.17 -10.14 12.95
C GLN A 20 4.64 -10.07 11.49
N MET A 21 5.22 -8.96 11.08
CA MET A 21 5.83 -8.82 9.75
C MET A 21 6.95 -9.84 9.54
N LYS A 22 7.86 -9.94 10.51
CA LYS A 22 8.95 -10.90 10.44
C LYS A 22 8.45 -12.33 10.32
N LEU A 23 7.37 -12.66 11.01
CA LEU A 23 6.74 -13.98 10.92
C LEU A 23 6.28 -14.27 9.48
N THR A 24 5.67 -13.30 8.80
CA THR A 24 5.26 -13.47 7.40
C THR A 24 6.47 -13.63 6.47
N GLU A 25 7.51 -12.85 6.69
CA GLU A 25 8.75 -12.92 5.90
C GLU A 25 9.45 -14.27 6.07
N ASP A 26 9.58 -14.74 7.30
CA ASP A 26 10.20 -16.03 7.62
C ASP A 26 9.41 -17.21 7.04
N ASN A 27 8.12 -17.04 6.78
CA ASN A 27 7.26 -18.04 6.19
C ASN A 27 7.05 -17.88 4.67
N GLY A 28 7.87 -17.06 4.03
CA GLY A 28 7.95 -17.00 2.57
C GLY A 28 7.14 -15.90 1.89
N ALA A 29 6.49 -15.00 2.63
CA ALA A 29 5.80 -13.87 2.03
C ALA A 29 6.83 -12.81 1.62
N LYS A 30 6.97 -12.59 0.31
CA LYS A 30 7.93 -11.63 -0.24
C LYS A 30 7.36 -10.21 -0.33
N TYR A 31 6.05 -10.06 -0.23
CA TYR A 31 5.33 -8.79 -0.31
C TYR A 31 4.60 -8.55 1.00
N LEU A 32 4.42 -7.27 1.33
CA LEU A 32 3.47 -6.82 2.35
C LEU A 32 2.45 -5.90 1.69
N HIS A 33 1.19 -6.13 2.00
CA HIS A 33 0.08 -5.30 1.53
C HIS A 33 -0.27 -4.29 2.62
N PHE A 34 -0.21 -3.01 2.26
CA PHE A 34 -0.38 -1.89 3.18
C PHE A 34 -1.69 -1.17 2.83
N ASP A 35 -2.78 -1.55 3.50
CA ASP A 35 -4.12 -1.05 3.21
C ASP A 35 -4.37 0.30 3.87
N VAL A 36 -4.38 1.37 3.06
CA VAL A 36 -4.60 2.74 3.51
C VAL A 36 -6.05 3.13 3.26
N MET A 37 -6.76 3.48 4.32
CA MET A 37 -8.18 3.86 4.30
C MET A 37 -8.33 5.26 4.90
N ASP A 38 -9.06 6.13 4.21
CA ASP A 38 -9.20 7.54 4.57
C ASP A 38 -10.54 7.90 5.26
N GLY A 39 -11.44 6.95 5.39
CA GLY A 39 -12.77 7.21 5.96
C GLY A 39 -13.71 7.96 5.02
N MET A 40 -13.28 8.25 3.79
CA MET A 40 -14.08 8.93 2.76
C MET A 40 -14.40 7.99 1.61
N PHE A 41 -13.40 7.43 0.97
CA PHE A 41 -13.60 6.43 -0.08
C PHE A 41 -14.16 5.12 0.50
N VAL A 42 -13.72 4.76 1.70
CA VAL A 42 -14.22 3.61 2.47
C VAL A 42 -14.61 4.06 3.88
N PRO A 43 -15.55 3.37 4.56
CA PRO A 43 -16.08 3.81 5.86
C PRO A 43 -15.19 3.45 7.05
N SER A 44 -13.89 3.47 6.88
CA SER A 44 -12.92 3.17 7.95
C SER A 44 -11.66 3.99 7.74
N ILE A 45 -10.92 4.22 8.81
CA ILE A 45 -9.60 4.86 8.78
C ILE A 45 -8.59 3.86 9.30
N SER A 46 -7.51 3.63 8.57
CA SER A 46 -6.48 2.68 8.99
C SER A 46 -5.20 3.37 9.48
N PHE A 47 -4.28 3.63 8.60
CA PHE A 47 -2.95 4.18 8.89
C PHE A 47 -2.37 4.80 7.61
N GLY A 48 -1.20 5.41 7.72
CA GLY A 48 -0.62 6.12 6.59
C GLY A 48 0.89 6.14 6.61
N MET A 49 1.48 7.21 6.08
CA MET A 49 2.90 7.33 5.84
C MET A 49 3.80 7.11 7.07
N PRO A 50 3.48 7.60 8.27
CA PRO A 50 4.35 7.37 9.42
C PRO A 50 4.54 5.89 9.76
N VAL A 51 3.49 5.09 9.63
CA VAL A 51 3.57 3.65 9.88
C VAL A 51 4.41 2.97 8.81
N LEU A 52 4.18 3.29 7.53
CA LEU A 52 4.97 2.73 6.43
C LEU A 52 6.45 3.06 6.60
N LYS A 53 6.76 4.31 6.90
CA LYS A 53 8.12 4.77 7.12
C LYS A 53 8.81 3.99 8.26
N SER A 54 8.06 3.68 9.32
CA SER A 54 8.60 2.92 10.44
C SER A 54 8.94 1.48 10.08
N ILE A 55 8.12 0.85 9.25
CA ILE A 55 8.22 -0.59 9.00
C ILE A 55 9.05 -0.97 7.79
N HIS A 56 9.17 -0.11 6.77
CA HIS A 56 9.81 -0.51 5.52
C HIS A 56 11.30 -0.83 5.68
N ASN A 57 11.98 -0.23 6.65
CA ASN A 57 13.39 -0.52 6.94
C ASN A 57 13.59 -1.78 7.78
N ALA A 58 12.52 -2.34 8.33
CA ALA A 58 12.58 -3.53 9.19
C ALA A 58 12.48 -4.84 8.42
N THR A 59 12.31 -4.77 7.10
CA THR A 59 12.09 -5.95 6.25
C THR A 59 12.59 -5.68 4.83
N ASP A 60 12.93 -6.77 4.12
CA ASP A 60 13.24 -6.74 2.69
C ASP A 60 12.00 -6.99 1.83
N GLN A 61 10.82 -7.15 2.44
CA GLN A 61 9.58 -7.37 1.71
C GLN A 61 9.22 -6.17 0.83
N VAL A 62 8.63 -6.44 -0.32
CA VAL A 62 8.12 -5.40 -1.22
C VAL A 62 6.87 -4.77 -0.59
N MET A 63 6.84 -3.45 -0.51
CA MET A 63 5.72 -2.70 0.08
C MET A 63 4.73 -2.29 -0.98
N ASP A 64 3.58 -2.97 -1.01
CA ASP A 64 2.45 -2.62 -1.88
C ASP A 64 1.46 -1.74 -1.10
N ALA A 65 1.52 -0.44 -1.34
CA ALA A 65 0.61 0.52 -0.71
C ALA A 65 -0.70 0.57 -1.50
N HIS A 66 -1.74 0.02 -0.92
CA HIS A 66 -3.09 0.00 -1.50
C HIS A 66 -3.87 1.20 -0.96
N LEU A 67 -4.08 2.19 -1.81
CA LEU A 67 -4.69 3.46 -1.43
C LEU A 67 -6.20 3.43 -1.67
N MET A 68 -6.95 3.16 -0.61
CA MET A 68 -8.41 3.29 -0.59
C MET A 68 -8.77 4.70 -0.10
N VAL A 69 -8.35 5.68 -0.86
CA VAL A 69 -8.49 7.11 -0.54
C VAL A 69 -9.03 7.88 -1.74
N GLN A 70 -9.73 8.98 -1.46
CA GLN A 70 -10.19 9.88 -2.51
C GLN A 70 -9.00 10.66 -3.09
N GLU A 71 -8.97 10.78 -4.43
CA GLU A 71 -7.94 11.48 -5.17
C GLU A 71 -6.52 11.09 -4.72
N PRO A 72 -6.12 9.83 -4.95
CA PRO A 72 -4.83 9.30 -4.48
C PRO A 72 -3.62 10.04 -5.05
N ILE A 73 -3.77 10.78 -6.16
CA ILE A 73 -2.68 11.57 -6.75
C ILE A 73 -2.03 12.51 -5.74
N ARG A 74 -2.79 12.97 -4.75
CA ARG A 74 -2.29 13.86 -3.68
C ARG A 74 -1.21 13.24 -2.81
N TYR A 75 -1.16 11.91 -2.75
CA TYR A 75 -0.35 11.19 -1.77
C TYR A 75 0.79 10.38 -2.38
N VAL A 76 0.88 10.32 -3.71
CA VAL A 76 1.86 9.45 -4.39
C VAL A 76 3.29 9.72 -3.95
N GLU A 77 3.71 10.98 -3.95
CA GLU A 77 5.07 11.34 -3.54
C GLU A 77 5.34 11.00 -2.07
N ALA A 78 4.37 11.27 -1.20
CA ALA A 78 4.50 10.99 0.23
C ALA A 78 4.66 9.48 0.50
N PHE A 79 3.94 8.64 -0.24
CA PHE A 79 4.09 7.19 -0.11
C PHE A 79 5.41 6.68 -0.69
N LYS A 80 5.89 7.29 -1.78
CA LYS A 80 7.23 7.01 -2.30
C LYS A 80 8.29 7.29 -1.24
N GLU A 81 8.25 8.46 -0.63
CA GLU A 81 9.20 8.87 0.41
C GLU A 81 9.11 7.99 1.66
N ALA A 82 7.92 7.50 1.98
CA ALA A 82 7.71 6.62 3.13
C ALA A 82 8.21 5.19 2.90
N GLY A 83 8.49 4.80 1.65
CA GLY A 83 9.08 3.50 1.36
C GLY A 83 8.22 2.54 0.54
N ALA A 84 7.15 3.02 -0.09
CA ALA A 84 6.37 2.18 -1.00
C ALA A 84 7.18 1.79 -2.23
N ASP A 85 6.99 0.56 -2.69
CA ASP A 85 7.55 0.05 -3.93
C ASP A 85 6.49 -0.02 -5.03
N ILE A 86 5.25 -0.29 -4.63
CA ILE A 86 4.07 -0.34 -5.48
C ILE A 86 3.02 0.57 -4.88
N VAL A 87 2.33 1.32 -5.71
CA VAL A 87 1.13 2.07 -5.31
C VAL A 87 -0.05 1.55 -6.12
N THR A 88 -1.03 0.99 -5.43
CA THR A 88 -2.26 0.49 -6.02
C THR A 88 -3.39 1.46 -5.70
N ILE A 89 -4.09 1.90 -6.74
CA ILE A 89 -5.19 2.87 -6.63
C ILE A 89 -6.49 2.24 -7.11
N HIS A 90 -7.62 2.86 -6.77
CA HIS A 90 -8.92 2.46 -7.27
C HIS A 90 -9.37 3.35 -8.41
N LEU A 91 -9.89 2.72 -9.46
CA LEU A 91 -10.46 3.44 -10.61
C LEU A 91 -11.55 4.42 -10.15
N GLU A 92 -12.39 4.00 -9.20
CA GLU A 92 -13.53 4.77 -8.73
C GLU A 92 -13.17 5.94 -7.82
N ALA A 93 -11.95 5.96 -7.27
CA ALA A 93 -11.52 6.96 -6.29
C ALA A 93 -10.90 8.20 -6.93
N SER A 94 -10.68 8.20 -8.24
CA SER A 94 -9.95 9.27 -8.92
C SER A 94 -10.71 9.76 -10.16
N GLU A 95 -10.82 11.08 -10.32
CA GLU A 95 -11.29 11.70 -11.54
C GLU A 95 -10.17 11.84 -12.58
N VAL A 96 -8.92 11.67 -12.16
CA VAL A 96 -7.73 11.84 -13.01
C VAL A 96 -6.85 10.59 -12.99
N VAL A 97 -7.44 9.44 -13.29
CA VAL A 97 -6.76 8.14 -13.21
C VAL A 97 -5.48 8.10 -14.04
N ASN A 98 -5.53 8.55 -15.28
CA ASN A 98 -4.37 8.52 -16.17
C ASN A 98 -3.21 9.39 -15.65
N ALA A 99 -3.54 10.57 -15.11
CA ALA A 99 -2.53 11.44 -14.51
C ALA A 99 -1.94 10.82 -13.23
N THR A 100 -2.76 10.14 -12.44
CA THR A 100 -2.32 9.43 -11.24
C THR A 100 -1.35 8.31 -11.58
N ILE A 101 -1.69 7.48 -12.56
CA ILE A 101 -0.83 6.40 -13.04
C ILE A 101 0.50 6.96 -13.55
N ALA A 102 0.45 8.03 -14.35
CA ALA A 102 1.66 8.67 -14.86
C ALA A 102 2.55 9.18 -13.74
N LYS A 103 1.96 9.78 -12.71
CA LYS A 103 2.71 10.28 -11.54
C LYS A 103 3.36 9.15 -10.76
N ILE A 104 2.66 8.05 -10.54
CA ILE A 104 3.22 6.87 -9.86
C ILE A 104 4.45 6.36 -10.63
N ARG A 105 4.33 6.22 -11.95
CA ARG A 105 5.44 5.78 -12.80
C ARG A 105 6.60 6.78 -12.80
N ALA A 106 6.30 8.07 -12.86
CA ALA A 106 7.33 9.11 -12.81
C ALA A 106 8.11 9.11 -11.50
N CYS A 107 7.51 8.67 -10.40
CA CYS A 107 8.18 8.48 -9.12
C CYS A 107 9.03 7.19 -9.06
N GLY A 108 9.05 6.41 -10.12
CA GLY A 108 9.81 5.15 -10.15
C GLY A 108 9.11 3.99 -9.45
N LEU A 109 7.80 4.11 -9.19
CA LEU A 109 7.01 3.07 -8.53
C LEU A 109 6.29 2.19 -9.55
N ASN A 110 6.02 0.95 -9.17
CA ASN A 110 5.10 0.11 -9.90
C ASN A 110 3.66 0.50 -9.58
N VAL A 111 2.77 0.29 -10.55
CA VAL A 111 1.36 0.70 -10.45
C VAL A 111 0.45 -0.51 -10.36
N GLY A 112 -0.45 -0.48 -9.39
CA GLY A 112 -1.61 -1.37 -9.34
C GLY A 112 -2.89 -0.58 -9.57
N LEU A 113 -3.87 -1.18 -10.23
CA LEU A 113 -5.19 -0.60 -10.43
C LEU A 113 -6.25 -1.58 -9.98
N SER A 114 -7.07 -1.16 -9.03
CA SER A 114 -8.18 -1.93 -8.49
C SER A 114 -9.51 -1.36 -8.97
N ILE A 115 -10.50 -2.22 -9.04
CA ILE A 115 -11.88 -1.84 -9.31
C ILE A 115 -12.79 -2.42 -8.23
N CYS A 116 -13.80 -1.68 -7.83
CA CYS A 116 -14.82 -2.16 -6.91
C CYS A 116 -15.89 -2.90 -7.70
N PRO A 117 -16.26 -4.12 -7.31
CA PRO A 117 -17.39 -4.81 -7.93
C PRO A 117 -18.68 -4.04 -7.66
N ALA A 118 -19.56 -4.03 -8.64
CA ALA A 118 -20.84 -3.34 -8.52
C ALA A 118 -21.79 -4.05 -7.55
#